data_87b059d978bdd09c387d89dcca04a203
#
_entry.id   87b059d978bdd09c387d89dcca04a203
#
_cell.length_a   1.000
_cell.length_b   1.000
_cell.length_c   1.000
_cell.angle_alpha   90.00
_cell.angle_beta   90.00
_cell.angle_gamma   90.00
#
_symmetry.space_group_name_H-M   'P 1'
#
loop_
_entity.id
_entity.type
_entity.pdbx_description
1 polymer ?
#
loop_
_entity_poly.entity_id
_entity_poly.type
_entity_poly.pdbx_seq_one_letter_code
_entity_poly.pdbx_strand_id
1 'polypeptide(L)'
;VLKPYIGDYDENRVKFLVCQEHEDEIADSVEIIKGLIDYASKFEREPISVSKLVIGMKCGGSDGLSGITANPLVGRFSDLLISKGGTTILTEVPEMFGAETILMNRCANEELFHQTVDLINDFKNYFKSHNQTIYENPSPGNKKGGISTLEDKSLGCTQKSGSALVKGVLQYGDTVKTPGLNLLSAPGNDLVAATALAAAGAPVSYTHLRAHETRG
;
A
#
# COMPACT_ATOMS: atom_id res chain seq x y z
N VAL A 1 20.06 16.50 4.90
CA VAL A 1 20.06 15.09 5.36
C VAL A 1 19.79 14.14 4.20
N LEU A 2 18.72 14.34 3.39
CA LEU A 2 18.28 13.39 2.36
C LEU A 2 19.12 13.39 1.08
N LYS A 3 19.68 14.54 0.67
CA LYS A 3 20.43 14.67 -0.60
C LYS A 3 21.48 13.58 -0.86
N PRO A 4 22.32 13.19 0.10
CA PRO A 4 23.35 12.16 -0.11
C PRO A 4 22.79 10.77 -0.44
N TYR A 5 21.51 10.51 -0.09
CA TYR A 5 20.87 9.19 -0.25
C TYR A 5 20.04 9.10 -1.53
N ILE A 6 19.75 10.22 -2.18
CA ILE A 6 18.88 10.24 -3.39
C ILE A 6 19.68 9.92 -4.64
N GLY A 7 21.01 10.14 -4.64
CA GLY A 7 21.84 9.98 -5.82
C GLY A 7 21.61 11.10 -6.84
N ASP A 8 21.84 10.82 -8.11
CA ASP A 8 21.58 11.75 -9.21
C ASP A 8 20.08 11.94 -9.41
N TYR A 9 19.62 13.18 -9.51
CA TYR A 9 18.23 13.53 -9.71
C TYR A 9 18.07 14.71 -10.67
N ASP A 10 16.93 14.77 -11.36
CA ASP A 10 16.55 15.90 -12.21
C ASP A 10 16.06 17.07 -11.34
N GLU A 11 16.80 18.17 -11.31
CA GLU A 11 16.46 19.35 -10.54
C GLU A 11 15.14 20.02 -10.98
N ASN A 12 14.64 19.74 -12.18
CA ASN A 12 13.30 20.20 -12.59
C ASN A 12 12.17 19.41 -11.93
N ARG A 13 12.44 18.22 -11.42
CA ARG A 13 11.46 17.29 -10.84
C ARG A 13 11.58 17.13 -9.33
N VAL A 14 12.77 17.40 -8.78
CA VAL A 14 13.05 17.24 -7.34
C VAL A 14 13.63 18.53 -6.81
N LYS A 15 12.97 19.10 -5.82
CA LYS A 15 13.38 20.33 -5.13
C LYS A 15 13.53 20.06 -3.64
N PHE A 16 14.37 20.86 -3.00
CA PHE A 16 14.59 20.80 -1.57
C PHE A 16 14.40 22.19 -0.97
N LEU A 17 13.79 22.24 0.19
CA LEU A 17 13.68 23.43 1.00
C LEU A 17 14.06 23.07 2.45
N VAL A 18 14.86 23.91 3.07
CA VAL A 18 15.23 23.80 4.48
C VAL A 18 14.49 24.91 5.23
N CYS A 19 13.40 24.56 5.90
CA CYS A 19 12.50 25.55 6.52
C CYS A 19 13.22 26.56 7.42
N GLN A 20 14.26 26.13 8.14
CA GLN A 20 15.04 26.99 9.05
C GLN A 20 15.90 28.06 8.34
N GLU A 21 16.06 27.98 7.02
CA GLU A 21 16.83 28.93 6.20
C GLU A 21 15.94 29.98 5.51
N HIS A 22 14.61 29.92 5.72
CA HIS A 22 13.61 30.77 5.08
C HIS A 22 12.81 31.55 6.13
N GLU A 23 12.53 32.83 5.85
CA GLU A 23 11.68 33.67 6.72
C GLU A 23 10.19 33.27 6.61
N ASP A 24 9.75 32.90 5.41
CA ASP A 24 8.40 32.37 5.13
C ASP A 24 8.53 31.10 4.29
N GLU A 25 8.69 29.97 4.95
CA GLU A 25 8.84 28.66 4.31
C GLU A 25 7.58 28.25 3.50
N ILE A 26 6.41 28.80 3.85
CA ILE A 26 5.18 28.51 3.14
C ILE A 26 5.18 29.24 1.78
N ALA A 27 5.47 30.54 1.78
CA ALA A 27 5.52 31.32 0.55
C ALA A 27 6.58 30.76 -0.41
N ASP A 28 7.79 30.46 0.09
CA ASP A 28 8.88 29.92 -0.70
C ASP A 28 8.55 28.50 -1.22
N SER A 29 7.87 27.66 -0.42
CA SER A 29 7.39 26.36 -0.88
C SER A 29 6.37 26.47 -2.00
N VAL A 30 5.46 27.44 -1.94
CA VAL A 30 4.47 27.69 -2.98
C VAL A 30 5.15 28.07 -4.31
N GLU A 31 6.18 28.92 -4.27
CA GLU A 31 6.91 29.29 -5.51
C GLU A 31 7.67 28.08 -6.09
N ILE A 32 8.28 27.26 -5.25
CA ILE A 32 8.91 26.00 -5.70
C ILE A 32 7.88 25.08 -6.36
N ILE A 33 6.70 24.91 -5.75
CA ILE A 33 5.62 24.07 -6.29
C ILE A 33 5.09 24.62 -7.61
N LYS A 34 4.94 25.92 -7.76
CA LYS A 34 4.55 26.55 -9.04
C LYS A 34 5.54 26.19 -10.15
N GLY A 35 6.84 26.28 -9.88
CA GLY A 35 7.87 25.89 -10.84
C GLY A 35 7.80 24.41 -11.24
N LEU A 36 7.48 23.51 -10.27
CA LEU A 36 7.26 22.09 -10.54
C LEU A 36 5.99 21.86 -11.39
N ILE A 37 4.92 22.61 -11.13
CA ILE A 37 3.66 22.56 -11.91
C ILE A 37 3.92 23.04 -13.34
N ASP A 38 4.64 24.15 -13.54
CA ASP A 38 4.98 24.67 -14.85
C ASP A 38 5.83 23.66 -15.65
N TYR A 39 6.75 22.97 -14.98
CA TYR A 39 7.50 21.90 -15.62
C TYR A 39 6.60 20.72 -15.99
N ALA A 40 5.75 20.27 -15.07
CA ALA A 40 4.83 19.16 -15.28
C ALA A 40 3.79 19.43 -16.38
N SER A 41 3.37 20.69 -16.55
CA SER A 41 2.38 21.10 -17.58
C SER A 41 2.84 20.90 -19.02
N LYS A 42 4.15 20.70 -19.24
CA LYS A 42 4.73 20.43 -20.56
C LYS A 42 4.54 18.98 -21.03
N PHE A 43 4.12 18.10 -20.12
CA PHE A 43 3.91 16.68 -20.43
C PHE A 43 2.46 16.42 -20.79
N GLU A 44 2.25 15.74 -21.90
CA GLU A 44 0.93 15.30 -22.34
C GLU A 44 0.68 13.86 -21.92
N ARG A 45 -0.61 13.53 -21.69
CA ARG A 45 -1.01 12.16 -21.37
C ARG A 45 -1.07 11.32 -22.62
N GLU A 46 -0.46 10.14 -22.55
CA GLU A 46 -0.47 9.17 -23.64
C GLU A 46 -1.24 7.90 -23.21
N PRO A 47 -1.91 7.22 -24.16
CA PRO A 47 -2.46 5.90 -23.91
C PRO A 47 -1.36 4.90 -23.57
N ILE A 48 -1.50 4.20 -22.47
CA ILE A 48 -0.57 3.13 -22.06
C ILE A 48 -1.32 1.80 -21.90
N SER A 49 -0.59 0.69 -22.07
CA SER A 49 -1.15 -0.62 -21.78
C SER A 49 -1.48 -0.75 -20.27
N VAL A 50 -2.63 -1.36 -19.98
CA VAL A 50 -3.04 -1.69 -18.60
C VAL A 50 -1.99 -2.55 -17.89
N SER A 51 -1.20 -3.33 -18.63
CA SER A 51 -0.10 -4.12 -18.08
C SER A 51 1.02 -3.30 -17.40
N LYS A 52 1.10 -2.00 -17.67
CA LYS A 52 2.04 -1.10 -17.00
C LYS A 52 1.46 -0.47 -15.72
N LEU A 53 0.17 -0.69 -15.44
CA LEU A 53 -0.47 -0.11 -14.27
C LEU A 53 -0.15 -0.94 -13.02
N VAL A 54 0.34 -0.27 -12.00
CA VAL A 54 0.60 -0.83 -10.67
C VAL A 54 -0.27 -0.09 -9.66
N ILE A 55 -1.11 -0.82 -8.92
CA ILE A 55 -2.01 -0.24 -7.91
C ILE A 55 -1.66 -0.78 -6.54
N GLY A 56 -1.42 0.13 -5.60
CA GLY A 56 -1.26 -0.20 -4.19
C GLY A 56 -2.63 -0.35 -3.50
N MET A 57 -2.73 -1.31 -2.59
CA MET A 57 -3.93 -1.57 -1.81
C MET A 57 -3.59 -1.59 -0.33
N LYS A 58 -4.32 -0.80 0.45
CA LYS A 58 -4.17 -0.70 1.90
C LYS A 58 -5.49 -0.36 2.58
N CYS A 59 -5.50 -0.40 3.92
CA CYS A 59 -6.66 -0.01 4.70
C CYS A 59 -6.68 1.51 4.94
N GLY A 60 -7.85 2.13 4.78
CA GLY A 60 -8.06 3.56 5.08
C GLY A 60 -8.98 3.79 6.28
N GLY A 61 -9.28 2.76 7.07
CA GLY A 61 -10.19 2.82 8.22
C GLY A 61 -11.49 2.05 7.97
N SER A 62 -11.41 0.73 7.87
CA SER A 62 -12.55 -0.17 7.68
C SER A 62 -13.59 -0.05 8.79
N ASP A 63 -14.86 -0.23 8.43
CA ASP A 63 -16.01 -0.44 9.32
C ASP A 63 -16.58 -1.86 9.14
N GLY A 64 -17.59 -2.23 9.93
CA GLY A 64 -18.20 -3.56 9.89
C GLY A 64 -18.83 -3.93 8.54
N LEU A 65 -19.20 -2.96 7.71
CA LEU A 65 -19.76 -3.20 6.37
C LEU A 65 -18.71 -3.24 5.27
N SER A 66 -17.49 -2.78 5.52
CA SER A 66 -16.40 -2.77 4.54
C SER A 66 -16.07 -4.17 4.01
N GLY A 67 -16.19 -5.20 4.87
CA GLY A 67 -15.96 -6.60 4.51
C GLY A 67 -16.94 -7.18 3.50
N ILE A 68 -18.13 -6.59 3.38
CA ILE A 68 -19.16 -7.05 2.42
C ILE A 68 -19.39 -6.08 1.26
N THR A 69 -18.72 -4.93 1.26
CA THR A 69 -18.86 -3.89 0.23
C THR A 69 -17.53 -3.48 -0.38
N ALA A 70 -16.80 -2.59 0.27
CA ALA A 70 -15.58 -1.96 -0.24
C ALA A 70 -14.45 -2.98 -0.48
N ASN A 71 -14.18 -3.87 0.47
CA ASN A 71 -13.08 -4.83 0.34
C ASN A 71 -13.29 -5.84 -0.79
N PRO A 72 -14.47 -6.49 -0.96
CA PRO A 72 -14.76 -7.32 -2.11
C PRO A 72 -14.70 -6.57 -3.44
N LEU A 73 -15.16 -5.30 -3.48
CA LEU A 73 -15.07 -4.47 -4.68
C LEU A 73 -13.62 -4.25 -5.10
N VAL A 74 -12.74 -3.88 -4.15
CA VAL A 74 -11.30 -3.73 -4.41
C VAL A 74 -10.69 -5.05 -4.86
N GLY A 75 -11.10 -6.17 -4.27
CA GLY A 75 -10.67 -7.51 -4.67
C GLY A 75 -11.07 -7.86 -6.11
N ARG A 76 -12.30 -7.55 -6.51
CA ARG A 76 -12.76 -7.73 -7.89
C ARG A 76 -12.02 -6.83 -8.87
N PHE A 77 -11.75 -5.60 -8.48
CA PHE A 77 -10.89 -4.69 -9.25
C PHE A 77 -9.47 -5.25 -9.40
N SER A 78 -8.88 -5.76 -8.31
CA SER A 78 -7.55 -6.41 -8.34
C SER A 78 -7.53 -7.57 -9.34
N ASP A 79 -8.49 -8.48 -9.26
CA ASP A 79 -8.61 -9.62 -10.18
C ASP A 79 -8.75 -9.16 -11.65
N LEU A 80 -9.58 -8.14 -11.90
CA LEU A 80 -9.77 -7.58 -13.23
C LEU A 80 -8.48 -6.97 -13.77
N LEU A 81 -7.78 -6.15 -12.97
CA LEU A 81 -6.52 -5.54 -13.36
C LEU A 81 -5.46 -6.59 -13.69
N ILE A 82 -5.31 -7.60 -12.84
CA ILE A 82 -4.37 -8.70 -13.03
C ILE A 82 -4.72 -9.51 -14.28
N SER A 83 -6.01 -9.76 -14.55
CA SER A 83 -6.46 -10.46 -15.77
C SER A 83 -6.10 -9.72 -17.06
N LYS A 84 -5.86 -8.41 -16.99
CA LYS A 84 -5.38 -7.56 -18.09
C LYS A 84 -3.87 -7.37 -18.10
N GLY A 85 -3.14 -8.12 -17.26
CA GLY A 85 -1.68 -8.08 -17.16
C GLY A 85 -1.13 -7.01 -16.22
N GLY A 86 -1.99 -6.26 -15.53
CA GLY A 86 -1.57 -5.25 -14.55
C GLY A 86 -1.09 -5.87 -13.24
N THR A 87 -0.70 -5.02 -12.31
CA THR A 87 -0.10 -5.41 -11.03
C THR A 87 -0.82 -4.77 -9.86
N THR A 88 -1.02 -5.54 -8.81
CA THR A 88 -1.51 -5.03 -7.53
C THR A 88 -0.54 -5.37 -6.40
N ILE A 89 -0.43 -4.48 -5.43
CA ILE A 89 0.41 -4.65 -4.24
C ILE A 89 -0.47 -4.52 -3.01
N LEU A 90 -0.61 -5.61 -2.24
CA LEU A 90 -1.24 -5.57 -0.92
C LEU A 90 -0.17 -5.35 0.14
N THR A 91 -0.37 -4.38 1.03
CA THR A 91 0.54 -4.07 2.12
C THR A 91 -0.18 -4.05 3.46
N GLU A 92 0.47 -3.52 4.51
CA GLU A 92 0.01 -3.52 5.89
C GLU A 92 -0.01 -4.93 6.47
N VAL A 93 1.17 -5.53 6.63
CA VAL A 93 1.32 -6.92 7.11
C VAL A 93 0.57 -7.19 8.42
N PRO A 94 0.52 -6.27 9.42
CA PRO A 94 -0.29 -6.47 10.61
C PRO A 94 -1.80 -6.66 10.35
N GLU A 95 -2.29 -6.16 9.22
CA GLU A 95 -3.68 -6.32 8.80
C GLU A 95 -3.97 -7.72 8.21
N MET A 96 -2.95 -8.56 8.03
CA MET A 96 -3.07 -9.93 7.51
C MET A 96 -3.09 -10.96 8.63
N PHE A 97 -2.73 -10.59 9.88
CA PHE A 97 -2.63 -11.52 11.00
C PHE A 97 -4.00 -12.14 11.35
N GLY A 98 -4.05 -13.46 11.40
CA GLY A 98 -5.26 -14.24 11.62
C GLY A 98 -5.98 -14.66 10.32
N ALA A 99 -5.61 -14.09 9.16
CA ALA A 99 -6.12 -14.46 7.84
C ALA A 99 -5.00 -14.79 6.84
N GLU A 100 -3.76 -14.85 7.30
CA GLU A 100 -2.57 -15.08 6.48
C GLU A 100 -2.62 -16.36 5.64
N THR A 101 -3.29 -17.40 6.14
CA THR A 101 -3.43 -18.68 5.42
C THR A 101 -4.14 -18.54 4.08
N ILE A 102 -5.02 -17.54 3.94
CA ILE A 102 -5.71 -17.25 2.68
C ILE A 102 -4.69 -16.84 1.61
N LEU A 103 -3.68 -16.03 1.98
CA LEU A 103 -2.62 -15.59 1.08
C LEU A 103 -1.61 -16.72 0.82
N MET A 104 -1.21 -17.43 1.87
CA MET A 104 -0.28 -18.58 1.78
C MET A 104 -0.80 -19.66 0.83
N ASN A 105 -2.08 -20.02 0.92
CA ASN A 105 -2.71 -21.03 0.08
C ASN A 105 -2.82 -20.60 -1.41
N ARG A 106 -2.58 -19.34 -1.71
CA ARG A 106 -2.62 -18.79 -3.07
C ARG A 106 -1.25 -18.42 -3.62
N CYS A 107 -0.17 -18.82 -2.96
CA CYS A 107 1.18 -18.62 -3.50
C CYS A 107 1.38 -19.46 -4.75
N ALA A 108 2.00 -18.87 -5.78
CA ALA A 108 2.17 -19.50 -7.09
C ALA A 108 3.16 -20.69 -7.05
N ASN A 109 4.01 -20.76 -6.03
CA ASN A 109 4.96 -21.85 -5.82
C ASN A 109 5.37 -21.93 -4.34
N GLU A 110 6.13 -22.96 -4.00
CA GLU A 110 6.60 -23.25 -2.63
C GLU A 110 7.54 -22.15 -2.09
N GLU A 111 8.38 -21.58 -2.93
CA GLU A 111 9.28 -20.49 -2.54
C GLU A 111 8.50 -19.27 -2.07
N LEU A 112 7.49 -18.84 -2.82
CA LEU A 112 6.61 -17.73 -2.46
C LEU A 112 5.78 -18.04 -1.21
N PHE A 113 5.40 -19.30 -1.01
CA PHE A 113 4.75 -19.73 0.23
C PHE A 113 5.69 -19.47 1.43
N HIS A 114 6.93 -19.91 1.37
CA HIS A 114 7.90 -19.67 2.45
C HIS A 114 8.18 -18.18 2.63
N GLN A 115 8.38 -17.43 1.57
CA GLN A 115 8.56 -15.98 1.66
C GLN A 115 7.34 -15.28 2.31
N THR A 116 6.13 -15.75 2.04
CA THR A 116 4.91 -15.21 2.69
C THR A 116 4.86 -15.57 4.17
N VAL A 117 5.25 -16.79 4.54
CA VAL A 117 5.38 -17.20 5.94
C VAL A 117 6.40 -16.32 6.68
N ASP A 118 7.55 -16.10 6.06
CA ASP A 118 8.62 -15.26 6.63
C ASP A 118 8.16 -13.81 6.77
N LEU A 119 7.52 -13.23 5.74
CA LEU A 119 6.94 -11.89 5.79
C LEU A 119 6.06 -11.67 7.02
N ILE A 120 5.16 -12.62 7.29
CA ILE A 120 4.25 -12.56 8.43
C ILE A 120 5.00 -12.72 9.75
N ASN A 121 5.87 -13.72 9.85
CA ASN A 121 6.58 -14.03 11.07
C ASN A 121 7.61 -12.98 11.44
N ASP A 122 8.32 -12.42 10.50
CA ASP A 122 9.28 -11.33 10.70
C ASP A 122 8.59 -10.10 11.26
N PHE A 123 7.40 -9.78 10.75
CA PHE A 123 6.62 -8.66 11.29
C PHE A 123 6.09 -8.93 12.70
N LYS A 124 5.66 -10.17 12.99
CA LYS A 124 5.30 -10.59 14.35
C LYS A 124 6.51 -10.51 15.31
N ASN A 125 7.69 -10.91 14.85
CA ASN A 125 8.93 -10.82 15.61
C ASN A 125 9.37 -9.36 15.82
N TYR A 126 9.17 -8.51 14.84
CA TYR A 126 9.41 -7.07 14.97
C TYR A 126 8.56 -6.47 16.12
N PHE A 127 7.26 -6.78 16.19
CA PHE A 127 6.43 -6.34 17.31
C PHE A 127 6.94 -6.87 18.66
N LYS A 128 7.26 -8.16 18.74
CA LYS A 128 7.79 -8.77 19.96
C LYS A 128 9.09 -8.13 20.43
N SER A 129 10.01 -7.82 19.49
CA SER A 129 11.31 -7.19 19.83
C SER A 129 11.16 -5.78 20.39
N HIS A 130 10.03 -5.12 20.12
CA HIS A 130 9.69 -3.80 20.64
C HIS A 130 8.68 -3.85 21.78
N ASN A 131 8.45 -5.04 22.37
CA ASN A 131 7.47 -5.26 23.45
C ASN A 131 6.06 -4.78 23.10
N GLN A 132 5.67 -4.91 21.81
CA GLN A 132 4.33 -4.57 21.33
C GLN A 132 3.50 -5.84 21.17
N THR A 133 2.20 -5.71 21.43
CA THR A 133 1.23 -6.81 21.27
C THR A 133 0.93 -7.03 19.79
N ILE A 134 0.90 -8.29 19.35
CA ILE A 134 0.64 -8.66 17.95
C ILE A 134 -0.85 -8.50 17.59
N TYR A 135 -1.75 -8.63 18.56
CA TYR A 135 -3.19 -8.77 18.38
C TYR A 135 -4.01 -7.54 18.83
N GLU A 136 -3.43 -6.36 18.88
CA GLU A 136 -4.15 -5.11 19.20
C GLU A 136 -4.89 -4.48 18.02
N ASN A 137 -5.08 -5.20 16.95
CA ASN A 137 -5.97 -4.84 15.86
C ASN A 137 -7.32 -5.58 16.08
N PRO A 138 -8.49 -4.98 15.85
CA PRO A 138 -8.78 -3.68 15.24
C PRO A 138 -8.53 -2.47 16.16
N SER A 139 -8.26 -1.32 15.54
CA SER A 139 -8.09 -0.05 16.25
C SER A 139 -9.39 0.39 16.94
N PRO A 140 -9.32 1.33 17.91
CA PRO A 140 -10.52 1.87 18.55
C PRO A 140 -11.55 2.42 17.54
N GLY A 141 -11.10 3.04 16.45
CA GLY A 141 -11.98 3.55 15.39
C GLY A 141 -12.66 2.42 14.60
N ASN A 142 -11.95 1.33 14.32
CA ASN A 142 -12.54 0.16 13.67
C ASN A 142 -13.56 -0.54 14.56
N LYS A 143 -13.29 -0.65 15.88
CA LYS A 143 -14.23 -1.21 16.87
C LYS A 143 -15.51 -0.37 16.94
N LYS A 144 -15.39 0.96 16.99
CA LYS A 144 -16.54 1.87 16.93
C LYS A 144 -17.32 1.72 15.62
N GLY A 145 -16.64 1.38 14.53
CA GLY A 145 -17.23 1.10 13.23
C GLY A 145 -17.83 -0.30 13.09
N GLY A 146 -17.80 -1.14 14.14
CA GLY A 146 -18.47 -2.43 14.18
C GLY A 146 -17.58 -3.65 13.87
N ILE A 147 -16.27 -3.48 13.77
CA ILE A 147 -15.34 -4.62 13.64
C ILE A 147 -14.98 -5.10 15.06
N SER A 148 -15.15 -6.38 15.34
CA SER A 148 -15.08 -6.91 16.71
C SER A 148 -13.78 -7.67 17.01
N THR A 149 -13.21 -8.40 16.06
CA THR A 149 -12.05 -9.26 16.27
C THR A 149 -10.91 -8.99 15.29
N LEU A 150 -9.71 -9.49 15.63
CA LEU A 150 -8.55 -9.46 14.75
C LEU A 150 -8.83 -10.18 13.42
N GLU A 151 -9.43 -11.36 13.51
CA GLU A 151 -9.74 -12.18 12.33
C GLU A 151 -10.75 -11.50 11.41
N ASP A 152 -11.79 -10.88 11.97
CA ASP A 152 -12.79 -10.12 11.22
C ASP A 152 -12.13 -8.96 10.43
N LYS A 153 -11.25 -8.21 11.10
CA LYS A 153 -10.47 -7.15 10.46
C LYS A 153 -9.57 -7.70 9.35
N SER A 154 -8.84 -8.78 9.63
CA SER A 154 -7.86 -9.35 8.71
C SER A 154 -8.50 -10.07 7.52
N LEU A 155 -9.63 -10.76 7.72
CA LEU A 155 -10.43 -11.30 6.63
C LEU A 155 -10.86 -10.21 5.66
N GLY A 156 -11.37 -9.09 6.20
CA GLY A 156 -11.73 -7.92 5.39
C GLY A 156 -10.55 -7.34 4.61
N CYS A 157 -9.39 -7.24 5.24
CA CYS A 157 -8.20 -6.68 4.58
C CYS A 157 -7.65 -7.60 3.50
N THR A 158 -7.61 -8.91 3.71
CA THR A 158 -7.12 -9.87 2.72
C THR A 158 -8.05 -9.99 1.50
N GLN A 159 -9.35 -9.70 1.66
CA GLN A 159 -10.30 -9.67 0.54
C GLN A 159 -9.92 -8.68 -0.57
N LYS A 160 -9.21 -7.59 -0.24
CA LYS A 160 -8.73 -6.60 -1.23
C LYS A 160 -7.79 -7.22 -2.26
N SER A 161 -7.14 -8.33 -1.94
CA SER A 161 -6.28 -9.05 -2.88
C SER A 161 -7.03 -9.90 -3.91
N GLY A 162 -8.37 -9.95 -3.85
CA GLY A 162 -9.18 -10.78 -4.74
C GLY A 162 -8.88 -12.26 -4.61
N SER A 163 -8.89 -12.96 -5.74
CA SER A 163 -8.64 -14.40 -5.86
C SER A 163 -7.34 -14.76 -6.59
N ALA A 164 -6.58 -13.77 -7.07
CA ALA A 164 -5.36 -14.00 -7.83
C ALA A 164 -4.26 -14.69 -7.00
N LEU A 165 -3.39 -15.42 -7.71
CA LEU A 165 -2.20 -16.02 -7.09
C LEU A 165 -1.22 -14.95 -6.65
N VAL A 166 -0.62 -15.13 -5.47
CA VAL A 166 0.53 -14.33 -5.01
C VAL A 166 1.73 -14.69 -5.87
N LYS A 167 2.29 -13.70 -6.57
CA LYS A 167 3.42 -13.85 -7.50
C LYS A 167 4.69 -13.15 -7.06
N GLY A 168 4.65 -12.40 -5.98
CA GLY A 168 5.83 -11.75 -5.41
C GLY A 168 5.63 -11.38 -3.95
N VAL A 169 6.73 -11.36 -3.22
CA VAL A 169 6.83 -10.85 -1.86
C VAL A 169 7.96 -9.84 -1.84
N LEU A 170 7.67 -8.63 -1.41
CA LEU A 170 8.55 -7.48 -1.42
C LEU A 170 8.91 -7.10 0.02
N GLN A 171 10.19 -6.82 0.24
CA GLN A 171 10.63 -6.20 1.48
C GLN A 171 10.40 -4.68 1.43
N TYR A 172 10.47 -4.03 2.58
CA TYR A 172 10.34 -2.59 2.68
C TYR A 172 11.42 -1.88 1.84
N GLY A 173 10.98 -1.07 0.89
CA GLY A 173 11.86 -0.36 -0.05
C GLY A 173 12.13 -1.09 -1.37
N ASP A 174 11.68 -2.33 -1.52
CA ASP A 174 11.79 -3.05 -2.79
C ASP A 174 10.86 -2.46 -3.86
N THR A 175 11.32 -2.51 -5.10
CA THR A 175 10.50 -2.16 -6.28
C THR A 175 9.86 -3.41 -6.88
N VAL A 176 8.58 -3.35 -7.23
CA VAL A 176 7.85 -4.45 -7.87
C VAL A 176 8.43 -4.77 -9.25
N LYS A 177 8.68 -6.06 -9.52
CA LYS A 177 9.23 -6.55 -10.79
C LYS A 177 8.33 -7.57 -11.48
N THR A 178 7.48 -8.25 -10.70
CA THR A 178 6.64 -9.33 -11.20
C THR A 178 5.20 -8.87 -11.37
N PRO A 179 4.61 -8.94 -12.58
CA PRO A 179 3.20 -8.65 -12.78
C PRO A 179 2.29 -9.61 -12.01
N GLY A 180 1.15 -9.08 -11.54
CA GLY A 180 0.17 -9.81 -10.75
C GLY A 180 0.08 -9.34 -9.31
N LEU A 181 -0.42 -10.18 -8.40
CA LEU A 181 -0.54 -9.85 -6.98
C LEU A 181 0.81 -9.99 -6.29
N ASN A 182 1.25 -8.92 -5.64
CA ASN A 182 2.44 -8.89 -4.79
C ASN A 182 2.06 -8.50 -3.36
N LEU A 183 2.77 -9.03 -2.38
CA LEU A 183 2.68 -8.64 -0.98
C LEU A 183 3.88 -7.75 -0.63
N LEU A 184 3.68 -6.70 0.16
CA LEU A 184 4.73 -5.77 0.53
C LEU A 184 4.83 -5.63 2.05
N SER A 185 6.03 -5.78 2.58
CA SER A 185 6.34 -5.53 3.98
C SER A 185 6.22 -4.05 4.31
N ALA A 186 5.14 -3.66 5.01
CA ALA A 186 4.98 -2.35 5.60
C ALA A 186 3.98 -2.39 6.77
N PRO A 187 4.07 -1.44 7.72
CA PRO A 187 3.17 -1.38 8.87
C PRO A 187 1.76 -0.89 8.49
N GLY A 188 0.80 -1.07 9.39
CA GLY A 188 -0.56 -0.52 9.29
C GLY A 188 -0.63 0.97 9.65
N ASN A 189 0.22 1.79 9.07
CA ASN A 189 0.28 3.24 9.23
C ASN A 189 0.14 3.91 7.87
N ASP A 190 -0.85 4.78 7.72
CA ASP A 190 -1.23 5.38 6.44
C ASP A 190 -0.06 6.04 5.71
N LEU A 191 0.69 6.90 6.40
CA LEU A 191 1.82 7.61 5.81
C LEU A 191 2.92 6.64 5.36
N VAL A 192 3.32 5.72 6.25
CA VAL A 192 4.41 4.78 6.00
C VAL A 192 4.03 3.77 4.92
N ALA A 193 2.82 3.21 4.99
CA ALA A 193 2.32 2.25 4.00
C ALA A 193 2.17 2.87 2.60
N ALA A 194 1.63 4.10 2.51
CA ALA A 194 1.51 4.81 1.24
C ALA A 194 2.89 5.14 0.65
N THR A 195 3.84 5.56 1.48
CA THR A 195 5.22 5.81 1.06
C THR A 195 5.89 4.53 0.57
N ALA A 196 5.70 3.40 1.26
CA ALA A 196 6.23 2.10 0.85
C ALA A 196 5.65 1.65 -0.50
N LEU A 197 4.33 1.83 -0.72
CA LEU A 197 3.68 1.54 -1.99
C LEU A 197 4.21 2.41 -3.14
N ALA A 198 4.41 3.71 -2.90
CA ALA A 198 4.98 4.62 -3.89
C ALA A 198 6.43 4.22 -4.24
N ALA A 199 7.25 3.88 -3.23
CA ALA A 199 8.61 3.39 -3.42
C ALA A 199 8.65 2.05 -4.18
N ALA A 200 7.66 1.17 -3.95
CA ALA A 200 7.52 -0.08 -4.67
C ALA A 200 7.07 0.10 -6.14
N GLY A 201 6.73 1.31 -6.56
CA GLY A 201 6.37 1.64 -7.93
C GLY A 201 4.87 1.72 -8.20
N ALA A 202 4.03 1.86 -7.17
CA ALA A 202 2.60 2.08 -7.31
C ALA A 202 2.29 3.60 -7.43
N PRO A 203 1.93 4.12 -8.61
CA PRO A 203 1.61 5.54 -8.78
C PRO A 203 0.25 5.92 -8.18
N VAL A 204 -0.58 4.93 -7.89
CA VAL A 204 -1.91 5.09 -7.29
C VAL A 204 -2.10 4.05 -6.20
N SER A 205 -2.68 4.45 -5.08
CA SER A 205 -3.11 3.52 -4.04
C SER A 205 -4.56 3.79 -3.62
N TYR A 206 -5.28 2.72 -3.27
CA TYR A 206 -6.59 2.81 -2.64
C TYR A 206 -6.43 2.81 -1.13
N THR A 207 -6.69 3.96 -0.49
CA THR A 207 -6.45 4.17 0.94
C THR A 207 -7.71 4.40 1.78
N HIS A 208 -8.81 4.85 1.18
CA HIS A 208 -10.00 5.34 1.92
C HIS A 208 -11.31 4.77 1.38
N LEU A 209 -11.37 3.47 1.11
CA LEU A 209 -12.63 2.83 0.72
C LEU A 209 -13.36 2.30 1.94
N ARG A 210 -14.47 2.96 2.29
CA ARG A 210 -15.46 2.50 3.26
C ARG A 210 -16.75 2.10 2.56
N ALA A 211 -17.66 1.46 3.30
CA ALA A 211 -18.94 1.02 2.75
C ALA A 211 -19.73 2.13 2.05
N HIS A 212 -19.72 3.35 2.59
CA HIS A 212 -20.44 4.49 2.02
C HIS A 212 -19.81 5.05 0.74
N GLU A 213 -18.53 4.80 0.50
CA GLU A 213 -17.80 5.27 -0.68
C GLU A 213 -18.05 4.40 -1.93
N THR A 214 -18.70 3.24 -1.74
CA THR A 214 -19.03 2.28 -2.82
C THR A 214 -20.48 2.39 -3.28
N ARG A 215 -21.24 3.33 -2.73
CA ARG A 215 -22.61 3.60 -3.18
C ARG A 215 -22.53 4.41 -4.48
N GLY A 216 -22.89 3.76 -5.58
CA GLY A 216 -23.14 4.41 -6.87
C GLY A 216 -24.40 5.26 -6.84
#